data_48ff1489d4c1c8b981494ecabcf7b802
#
_entry.id   48ff1489d4c1c8b981494ecabcf7b802
#
_cell.length_a   1.000
_cell.length_b   1.000
_cell.length_c   1.000
_cell.angle_alpha   90.00
_cell.angle_beta   90.00
_cell.angle_gamma   90.00
#
_symmetry.space_group_name_H-M   'P 1'
#
loop_
_entity.id
_entity.type
_entity.pdbx_description
1 polymer ?
#
loop_
_entity_poly.entity_id
_entity_poly.type
_entity_poly.pdbx_seq_one_letter_code
_entity_poly.pdbx_strand_id
1 'polypeptide(L)'
;TQVFFDNLNELEIGDEIKVSVLDETLTYAVTAKNIVKPDNISLLSVDEEKDLLSLITCYPYGVNSHRLIVTAERVSETASPDTAIKAETNNRSFDFILLAIIAIAITAVIATFAVRKRRKNNA
;
A
#
# COMPACT_ATOMS: atom_id res chain seq x y z
N THR A 1 27.04 -23.68 -6.74
CA THR A 1 25.70 -24.02 -7.24
C THR A 1 24.87 -22.76 -7.15
N GLN A 2 24.41 -22.24 -8.29
CA GLN A 2 23.46 -21.14 -8.29
C GLN A 2 22.11 -21.70 -7.84
N VAL A 3 21.62 -21.15 -6.77
CA VAL A 3 20.34 -21.52 -6.18
C VAL A 3 19.32 -20.49 -6.66
N PHE A 4 18.35 -20.95 -7.44
CA PHE A 4 17.30 -20.08 -7.99
C PHE A 4 16.02 -20.23 -7.15
N PHE A 5 15.43 -19.12 -6.73
CA PHE A 5 14.15 -19.06 -6.02
C PHE A 5 14.10 -19.73 -4.63
N ASP A 6 15.24 -20.01 -4.00
CA ASP A 6 15.24 -20.61 -2.66
C ASP A 6 14.62 -19.69 -1.62
N ASN A 7 14.81 -18.39 -1.75
CA ASN A 7 14.27 -17.38 -0.83
C ASN A 7 12.95 -16.77 -1.30
N LEU A 8 12.27 -17.38 -2.27
CA LEU A 8 10.98 -16.88 -2.74
C LEU A 8 9.90 -16.84 -1.63
N ASN A 9 10.08 -17.68 -0.61
CA ASN A 9 9.22 -17.70 0.57
C ASN A 9 9.42 -16.50 1.51
N GLU A 10 10.51 -15.75 1.37
CA GLU A 10 10.81 -14.55 2.19
C GLU A 10 10.16 -13.28 1.62
N LEU A 11 9.75 -13.29 0.34
CA LEU A 11 9.05 -12.16 -0.26
C LEU A 11 7.74 -11.87 0.48
N GLU A 12 7.48 -10.58 0.71
CA GLU A 12 6.24 -10.08 1.31
C GLU A 12 5.39 -9.32 0.29
N ILE A 13 4.11 -9.13 0.59
CA ILE A 13 3.22 -8.31 -0.24
C ILE A 13 3.73 -6.88 -0.24
N GLY A 14 3.93 -6.32 -1.44
CA GLY A 14 4.49 -4.99 -1.66
C GLY A 14 5.97 -4.98 -2.05
N ASP A 15 6.70 -6.10 -1.92
CA ASP A 15 8.08 -6.19 -2.39
C ASP A 15 8.17 -6.04 -3.90
N GLU A 16 9.27 -5.44 -4.37
CA GLU A 16 9.53 -5.24 -5.79
C GLU A 16 10.34 -6.38 -6.40
N ILE A 17 9.89 -6.87 -7.55
CA ILE A 17 10.59 -7.85 -8.38
C ILE A 17 10.98 -7.16 -9.69
N LYS A 18 12.26 -7.19 -10.03
CA LYS A 18 12.78 -6.65 -11.29
C LYS A 18 13.11 -7.77 -12.26
N VAL A 19 12.52 -7.70 -13.44
CA VAL A 19 12.77 -8.64 -14.54
C VAL A 19 13.48 -7.89 -15.66
N SER A 20 14.72 -8.26 -15.94
CA SER A 20 15.49 -7.66 -17.04
C SER A 20 15.41 -8.56 -18.26
N VAL A 21 14.92 -8.02 -19.37
CA VAL A 21 14.79 -8.69 -20.66
C VAL A 21 15.45 -7.81 -21.72
N LEU A 22 16.54 -8.29 -22.32
CA LEU A 22 17.35 -7.50 -23.24
C LEU A 22 17.80 -6.18 -22.59
N ASP A 23 17.42 -5.05 -23.14
CA ASP A 23 17.78 -3.70 -22.66
C ASP A 23 16.66 -3.06 -21.81
N GLU A 24 15.60 -3.81 -21.49
CA GLU A 24 14.45 -3.32 -20.73
C GLU A 24 14.40 -3.97 -19.35
N THR A 25 14.08 -3.18 -18.32
CA THR A 25 13.82 -3.67 -16.96
C THR A 25 12.37 -3.41 -16.60
N LEU A 26 11.65 -4.49 -16.31
CA LEU A 26 10.25 -4.48 -15.91
C LEU A 26 10.17 -4.60 -14.40
N THR A 27 9.45 -3.71 -13.73
CA THR A 27 9.26 -3.73 -12.28
C THR A 27 7.85 -4.21 -11.95
N TYR A 28 7.76 -5.18 -11.03
CA TYR A 28 6.51 -5.76 -10.53
C TYR A 28 6.47 -5.65 -9.01
N ALA A 29 5.29 -5.37 -8.44
CA ALA A 29 5.07 -5.40 -7.00
C ALA A 29 4.29 -6.66 -6.61
N VAL A 30 4.73 -7.36 -5.58
CA VAL A 30 4.08 -8.57 -5.06
C VAL A 30 2.69 -8.23 -4.54
N THR A 31 1.67 -8.91 -5.08
CA THR A 31 0.26 -8.71 -4.71
C THR A 31 -0.34 -9.90 -3.98
N ALA A 32 0.17 -11.11 -4.22
CA ALA A 32 -0.32 -12.31 -3.56
C ALA A 32 0.76 -13.38 -3.40
N LYS A 33 0.60 -14.21 -2.36
CA LYS A 33 1.46 -15.37 -2.08
C LYS A 33 0.60 -16.55 -1.64
N ASN A 34 0.68 -17.65 -2.36
CA ASN A 34 -0.18 -18.81 -2.16
C ASN A 34 0.61 -20.11 -2.13
N ILE A 35 0.21 -21.04 -1.26
CA ILE A 35 0.74 -22.40 -1.22
C ILE A 35 -0.39 -23.34 -1.66
N VAL A 36 -0.15 -24.07 -2.73
CA VAL A 36 -1.16 -24.94 -3.37
C VAL A 36 -0.62 -26.33 -3.63
N LYS A 37 -1.51 -27.29 -3.87
CA LYS A 37 -1.12 -28.61 -4.36
C LYS A 37 -0.59 -28.53 -5.80
N PRO A 38 0.29 -29.45 -6.23
CA PRO A 38 0.91 -29.40 -7.55
C PRO A 38 -0.06 -29.44 -8.74
N ASP A 39 -1.22 -30.02 -8.55
CA ASP A 39 -2.30 -30.18 -9.52
C ASP A 39 -3.26 -28.97 -9.58
N ASN A 40 -3.18 -28.07 -8.60
CA ASN A 40 -4.03 -26.88 -8.55
C ASN A 40 -3.39 -25.71 -9.29
N ILE A 41 -3.75 -25.56 -10.57
CA ILE A 41 -3.28 -24.48 -11.46
C ILE A 41 -4.29 -23.33 -11.59
N SER A 42 -5.38 -23.33 -10.83
CA SER A 42 -6.46 -22.33 -10.95
C SER A 42 -5.99 -20.88 -10.67
N LEU A 43 -4.91 -20.73 -9.89
CA LEU A 43 -4.32 -19.42 -9.58
C LEU A 43 -3.39 -18.87 -10.69
N LEU A 44 -3.18 -19.65 -11.76
CA LEU A 44 -2.38 -19.24 -12.92
C LEU A 44 -3.26 -18.76 -14.06
N SER A 45 -4.47 -18.31 -13.77
CA SER A 45 -5.36 -17.75 -14.78
C SER A 45 -4.76 -16.47 -15.37
N VAL A 46 -4.87 -16.33 -16.68
CA VAL A 46 -4.51 -15.10 -17.38
C VAL A 46 -5.61 -14.06 -17.12
N ASP A 47 -5.21 -12.90 -16.70
CA ASP A 47 -6.06 -11.71 -16.65
C ASP A 47 -5.67 -10.80 -17.82
N GLU A 48 -6.55 -10.60 -18.78
CA GLU A 48 -6.26 -9.82 -19.98
C GLU A 48 -6.12 -8.32 -19.71
N GLU A 49 -6.60 -7.87 -18.55
CA GLU A 49 -6.55 -6.44 -18.14
C GLU A 49 -5.31 -6.12 -17.32
N LYS A 50 -4.53 -7.13 -16.89
CA LYS A 50 -3.40 -6.96 -15.97
C LYS A 50 -2.13 -7.60 -16.49
N ASP A 51 -1.03 -6.89 -16.36
CA ASP A 51 0.31 -7.44 -16.59
C ASP A 51 0.80 -8.10 -15.30
N LEU A 52 0.66 -9.43 -15.23
CA LEU A 52 0.97 -10.23 -14.05
C LEU A 52 2.23 -11.07 -14.25
N LEU A 53 3.08 -11.08 -13.22
CA LEU A 53 4.22 -11.99 -13.09
C LEU A 53 3.90 -13.05 -12.03
N SER A 54 3.97 -14.32 -12.40
CA SER A 54 3.82 -15.43 -11.45
C SER A 54 5.14 -16.21 -11.32
N LEU A 55 5.73 -16.16 -10.12
CA LEU A 55 6.91 -16.96 -9.77
C LEU A 55 6.48 -18.21 -9.02
N ILE A 56 6.95 -19.38 -9.48
CA ILE A 56 6.51 -20.67 -8.96
C ILE A 56 7.73 -21.48 -8.54
N THR A 57 7.69 -22.02 -7.32
CA THR A 57 8.71 -22.96 -6.82
C THR A 57 8.09 -24.13 -6.07
N CYS A 58 8.86 -25.19 -5.87
CA CYS A 58 8.46 -26.31 -5.02
C CYS A 58 8.50 -25.91 -3.54
N TYR A 59 7.54 -26.40 -2.74
CA TYR A 59 7.43 -26.09 -1.31
C TYR A 59 6.90 -27.29 -0.50
N PRO A 60 7.32 -27.52 0.76
CA PRO A 60 8.52 -26.96 1.39
C PRO A 60 9.80 -27.45 0.72
N TYR A 61 10.91 -26.71 0.90
CA TYR A 61 12.20 -27.10 0.35
C TYR A 61 12.57 -28.54 0.75
N GLY A 62 13.01 -29.34 -0.23
CA GLY A 62 13.39 -30.76 -0.02
C GLY A 62 12.23 -31.74 0.08
N VAL A 63 11.00 -31.31 0.42
CA VAL A 63 9.80 -32.16 0.48
C VAL A 63 8.99 -32.10 -0.81
N ASN A 64 8.87 -30.90 -1.38
CA ASN A 64 8.26 -30.63 -2.71
C ASN A 64 6.79 -31.07 -2.86
N SER A 65 6.07 -31.22 -1.74
CA SER A 65 4.68 -31.67 -1.73
C SER A 65 3.68 -30.64 -2.24
N HIS A 66 4.06 -29.37 -2.24
CA HIS A 66 3.24 -28.23 -2.66
C HIS A 66 4.01 -27.34 -3.65
N ARG A 67 3.32 -26.32 -4.13
CA ARG A 67 3.90 -25.22 -4.91
C ARG A 67 3.67 -23.92 -4.16
N LEU A 68 4.73 -23.10 -4.04
CA LEU A 68 4.63 -21.71 -3.64
C LEU A 68 4.47 -20.89 -4.93
N ILE A 69 3.40 -20.10 -5.00
CA ILE A 69 3.12 -19.18 -6.10
C ILE A 69 3.14 -17.78 -5.54
N VAL A 70 4.04 -16.95 -6.04
CA VAL A 70 4.10 -15.52 -5.75
C VAL A 70 3.63 -14.78 -7.00
N THR A 71 2.54 -14.02 -6.87
CA THR A 71 1.98 -13.21 -7.95
C THR A 71 2.32 -11.75 -7.71
N ALA A 72 2.79 -11.08 -8.74
CA ALA A 72 3.11 -9.66 -8.73
C ALA A 72 2.47 -8.97 -9.94
N GLU A 73 2.09 -7.71 -9.80
CA GLU A 73 1.47 -6.88 -10.83
C GLU A 73 2.47 -5.82 -11.30
N ARG A 74 2.48 -5.52 -12.60
CA ARG A 74 3.36 -4.53 -13.20
C ARG A 74 3.18 -3.16 -12.58
N VAL A 75 4.29 -2.56 -12.12
CA VAL A 75 4.32 -1.15 -11.71
C VAL A 75 4.71 -0.30 -12.91
N SER A 76 3.82 0.59 -13.34
CA SER A 76 4.15 1.55 -14.39
C SER A 76 5.23 2.50 -13.91
N GLU A 77 6.33 2.66 -14.65
CA GLU A 77 7.48 3.52 -14.32
C GLU A 77 7.19 5.04 -14.31
N THR A 78 5.97 5.45 -14.02
CA THR A 78 5.64 6.87 -13.81
C THR A 78 5.93 7.35 -12.38
N ALA A 79 6.50 6.50 -11.53
CA ALA A 79 6.96 6.88 -10.18
C ALA A 79 8.47 6.71 -10.09
N SER A 80 9.21 7.83 -10.16
CA SER A 80 10.62 7.91 -9.77
C SER A 80 10.86 7.26 -8.41
N PRO A 81 12.02 6.60 -8.16
CA PRO A 81 12.27 5.79 -6.95
C PRO A 81 12.45 6.59 -5.65
N ASP A 82 12.00 7.85 -5.59
CA ASP A 82 12.19 8.74 -4.43
C ASP A 82 10.90 9.13 -3.68
N THR A 83 9.80 8.41 -3.90
CA THR A 83 8.64 8.62 -3.04
C THR A 83 8.29 7.30 -2.37
N ALA A 84 8.98 7.02 -1.26
CA ALA A 84 8.42 6.18 -0.22
C ALA A 84 6.97 6.66 -0.02
N ILE A 85 6.02 5.87 -0.47
CA ILE A 85 4.61 6.11 -0.18
C ILE A 85 4.45 5.92 1.32
N LYS A 86 4.75 7.00 2.04
CA LYS A 86 3.99 7.30 3.24
C LYS A 86 2.55 7.27 2.76
N ALA A 87 1.79 6.28 3.18
CA ALA A 87 0.35 6.35 3.19
C ALA A 87 0.01 7.57 4.06
N GLU A 88 0.08 8.76 3.47
CA GLU A 88 -0.55 9.94 4.03
C GLU A 88 -2.05 9.69 3.89
N THR A 89 -2.57 9.09 4.94
CA THR A 89 -3.97 9.26 5.31
C THR A 89 -4.23 10.75 5.12
N ASN A 90 -4.99 11.09 4.08
CA ASN A 90 -5.39 12.45 3.77
C ASN A 90 -6.31 12.95 4.90
N ASN A 91 -5.71 13.30 6.03
CA ASN A 91 -6.39 13.83 7.21
C ASN A 91 -6.45 15.37 7.18
N ARG A 92 -6.07 15.96 6.03
CA ARG A 92 -6.08 17.42 5.87
C ARG A 92 -7.49 18.03 5.95
N SER A 93 -8.51 17.26 5.61
CA SER A 93 -9.90 17.76 5.67
C SER A 93 -10.42 17.83 7.12
N PHE A 94 -9.97 16.95 8.00
CA PHE A 94 -10.38 16.96 9.41
C PHE A 94 -9.70 18.10 10.19
N ASP A 95 -8.45 18.44 9.87
CA ASP A 95 -7.73 19.52 10.55
C ASP A 95 -8.35 20.89 10.28
N PHE A 96 -8.80 21.17 9.06
CA PHE A 96 -9.50 22.41 8.74
C PHE A 96 -10.87 22.52 9.40
N ILE A 97 -11.61 21.42 9.52
CA ILE A 97 -12.92 21.38 10.21
C ILE A 97 -12.70 21.61 11.72
N LEU A 98 -11.71 20.99 12.30
CA LEU A 98 -11.35 21.16 13.71
C LEU A 98 -10.93 22.61 14.03
N LEU A 99 -10.10 23.21 13.20
CA LEU A 99 -9.70 24.62 13.32
C LEU A 99 -10.89 25.56 13.16
N ALA A 100 -11.82 25.29 12.25
CA ALA A 100 -13.03 26.08 12.07
C ALA A 100 -13.94 26.02 13.31
N ILE A 101 -14.14 24.85 13.90
CA ILE A 101 -14.93 24.66 15.12
C ILE A 101 -14.30 25.42 16.30
N ILE A 102 -12.97 25.35 16.47
CA ILE A 102 -12.25 26.06 17.52
C ILE A 102 -12.39 27.59 17.33
N ALA A 103 -12.27 28.08 16.11
CA ALA A 103 -12.44 29.51 15.82
C ALA A 103 -13.85 30.01 16.16
N ILE A 104 -14.89 29.26 15.82
CA ILE A 104 -16.28 29.58 16.16
C ILE A 104 -16.50 29.58 17.67
N ALA A 105 -15.95 28.62 18.39
CA ALA A 105 -16.05 28.55 19.86
C ALA A 105 -15.39 29.77 20.53
N ILE A 106 -14.21 30.17 20.05
CA ILE A 106 -13.48 31.35 20.58
C ILE A 106 -14.28 32.63 20.34
N THR A 107 -14.86 32.82 19.15
CA THR A 107 -15.68 34.02 18.85
C THR A 107 -16.93 34.07 19.70
N ALA A 108 -17.60 32.94 19.96
CA ALA A 108 -18.75 32.86 20.83
C ALA A 108 -18.41 33.25 22.27
N VAL A 109 -17.28 32.77 22.81
CA VAL A 109 -16.80 33.12 24.16
C VAL A 109 -16.49 34.61 24.27
N ILE A 110 -15.81 35.20 23.27
CA ILE A 110 -15.49 36.62 23.26
C ILE A 110 -16.78 37.46 23.21
N ALA A 111 -17.76 37.08 22.37
CA ALA A 111 -19.04 37.76 22.27
C ALA A 111 -19.81 37.73 23.60
N THR A 112 -19.87 36.58 24.27
CA THR A 112 -20.57 36.47 25.57
C THR A 112 -19.84 37.28 26.66
N PHE A 113 -18.53 37.32 26.63
CA PHE A 113 -17.75 38.11 27.56
C PHE A 113 -17.94 39.64 27.32
N ALA A 114 -17.99 40.06 26.06
CA ALA A 114 -18.23 41.45 25.68
C ALA A 114 -19.64 41.94 26.10
N VAL A 115 -20.65 41.09 25.91
CA VAL A 115 -22.03 41.38 26.34
C VAL A 115 -22.12 41.48 27.87
N ARG A 116 -21.48 40.57 28.59
CA ARG A 116 -21.39 40.60 30.06
C ARG A 116 -20.71 41.86 30.58
N LYS A 117 -19.62 42.30 29.95
CA LYS A 117 -18.88 43.52 30.30
C LYS A 117 -19.73 44.77 30.06
N ARG A 118 -20.46 44.82 28.94
CA ARG A 118 -21.39 45.93 28.66
C ARG A 118 -22.55 46.05 29.68
N ARG A 119 -23.11 44.89 30.10
CA ARG A 119 -24.14 44.87 31.14
C ARG A 119 -23.64 45.37 32.50
N LYS A 120 -22.36 45.13 32.82
CA LYS A 120 -21.77 45.54 34.10
C LYS A 120 -21.41 47.04 34.14
N ASN A 121 -21.23 47.68 32.96
CA ASN A 121 -20.93 49.11 32.86
C ASN A 121 -22.18 50.02 32.74
N ASN A 122 -23.37 49.41 32.55
CA ASN A 122 -24.65 50.13 32.43
C ASN A 122 -25.57 49.93 33.65
N ALA A 123 -25.05 49.33 34.72
CA ALA A 123 -25.67 49.24 36.04
C ALA A 123 -24.88 50.07 37.05
#